data_4cfa410cbb7288d5f48e73ad6bd9124c
#
_entry.id   4cfa410cbb7288d5f48e73ad6bd9124c
#
_cell.length_a   1.000
_cell.length_b   1.000
_cell.length_c   1.000
_cell.angle_alpha   90.00
_cell.angle_beta   90.00
_cell.angle_gamma   90.00
#
_symmetry.space_group_name_H-M   'P 1'
#
loop_
_entity.id
_entity.type
_entity.pdbx_description
1 polymer ?
#
loop_
_entity_poly.entity_id
_entity_poly.type
_entity_poly.pdbx_seq_one_letter_code
_entity_poly.pdbx_strand_id
1 'polypeptide(L)'
;MTTKRLRQDLLPRSLAPIGLSRETAAAFIDVSPSKFDEMVKDGRMPKPKRIDSRRVWSRTAIEKAFLRLPGDEESEEDEWEVS
;
A
#
# COMPACT_ATOMS: atom_id res chain seq x y z
N MET A 1 -19.14 -4.47 17.17
CA MET A 1 -18.34 -3.56 16.74
C MET A 1 -16.94 -3.98 16.69
N THR A 2 -16.21 -3.59 15.78
CA THR A 2 -14.90 -4.05 15.66
C THR A 2 -13.93 -3.02 16.09
N THR A 3 -12.88 -3.49 16.72
CA THR A 3 -11.86 -2.63 17.16
C THR A 3 -11.19 -1.92 16.04
N LYS A 4 -11.05 -2.60 14.93
CA LYS A 4 -10.42 -2.04 13.80
C LYS A 4 -11.15 -0.81 13.33
N ARG A 5 -12.47 -0.85 13.28
CA ARG A 5 -13.20 0.27 12.85
C ARG A 5 -13.05 1.42 13.80
N LEU A 6 -13.05 1.16 15.09
CA LEU A 6 -12.89 2.21 16.04
C LEU A 6 -11.55 2.90 15.91
N ARG A 7 -10.51 2.16 15.62
CA ARG A 7 -9.21 2.77 15.49
C ARG A 7 -9.17 3.75 14.35
N GLN A 8 -9.83 3.43 13.25
CA GLN A 8 -9.84 4.31 12.12
C GLN A 8 -10.61 5.57 12.44
N ASP A 9 -11.66 5.44 13.22
CA ASP A 9 -12.46 6.59 13.56
C ASP A 9 -11.72 7.55 14.47
N LEU A 10 -10.67 7.11 15.10
CA LEU A 10 -9.94 7.99 15.99
C LEU A 10 -9.01 8.93 15.23
N LEU A 11 -8.81 8.70 13.95
CA LEU A 11 -7.92 9.56 13.18
C LEU A 11 -8.69 10.59 12.40
N PRO A 12 -8.17 11.80 12.30
CA PRO A 12 -8.81 12.81 11.48
C PRO A 12 -8.77 12.38 10.04
N ARG A 13 -9.75 12.79 9.27
CA ARG A 13 -9.78 12.41 7.90
C ARG A 13 -8.56 12.84 7.14
N SER A 14 -7.95 13.95 7.51
CA SER A 14 -6.79 14.45 6.80
C SER A 14 -5.51 13.72 7.19
N LEU A 15 -5.58 12.85 8.18
CA LEU A 15 -4.38 12.19 8.65
C LEU A 15 -4.46 10.70 8.37
N ALA A 16 -3.75 10.25 7.37
CA ALA A 16 -3.75 8.83 7.05
C ALA A 16 -2.89 8.06 8.05
N PRO A 17 -3.21 6.82 8.34
CA PRO A 17 -2.41 6.02 9.25
C PRO A 17 -1.01 5.81 8.70
N ILE A 18 -0.03 5.82 9.57
CA ILE A 18 1.33 5.61 9.12
C ILE A 18 1.61 4.13 8.97
N GLY A 19 0.87 3.29 9.67
CA GLY A 19 1.02 1.84 9.56
C GLY A 19 -0.22 1.24 8.94
N LEU A 20 -0.05 0.35 7.99
CA LEU A 20 -1.16 -0.22 7.24
C LEU A 20 -1.20 -1.74 7.39
N SER A 21 -2.40 -2.28 7.52
CA SER A 21 -2.57 -3.73 7.53
C SER A 21 -2.37 -4.24 6.11
N ARG A 22 -2.31 -5.54 5.95
CA ARG A 22 -2.13 -6.15 4.64
C ARG A 22 -3.23 -5.71 3.67
N GLU A 23 -4.46 -5.79 4.10
CA GLU A 23 -5.57 -5.42 3.24
C GLU A 23 -5.57 -3.93 2.89
N THR A 24 -5.25 -3.12 3.87
CA THR A 24 -5.23 -1.69 3.62
C THR A 24 -4.05 -1.32 2.73
N ALA A 25 -2.91 -1.97 2.92
CA ALA A 25 -1.75 -1.70 2.09
C ALA A 25 -2.04 -2.07 0.63
N ALA A 26 -2.70 -3.20 0.43
CA ALA A 26 -3.06 -3.61 -0.93
C ALA A 26 -4.01 -2.61 -1.55
N ALA A 27 -5.01 -2.19 -0.79
CA ALA A 27 -5.98 -1.22 -1.30
C ALA A 27 -5.32 0.12 -1.60
N PHE A 28 -4.30 0.47 -0.84
CA PHE A 28 -3.61 1.73 -1.01
C PHE A 28 -2.98 1.84 -2.40
N ILE A 29 -2.57 0.72 -2.98
CA ILE A 29 -2.01 0.71 -4.33
C ILE A 29 -2.95 0.01 -5.31
N ASP A 30 -4.18 -0.19 -4.88
CA ASP A 30 -5.24 -0.68 -5.76
C ASP A 30 -5.01 -2.08 -6.31
N VAL A 31 -4.55 -2.99 -5.49
CA VAL A 31 -4.40 -4.38 -5.92
C VAL A 31 -5.06 -5.28 -4.89
N SER A 32 -5.29 -6.52 -5.23
CA SER A 32 -5.87 -7.45 -4.29
C SER A 32 -4.83 -7.84 -3.25
N PRO A 33 -5.24 -8.31 -2.09
CA PRO A 33 -4.26 -8.76 -1.10
C PRO A 33 -3.37 -9.87 -1.62
N SER A 34 -3.90 -10.77 -2.45
CA SER A 34 -3.09 -11.83 -3.03
C SER A 34 -2.02 -11.28 -3.94
N LYS A 35 -2.37 -10.29 -4.75
CA LYS A 35 -1.39 -9.67 -5.63
C LYS A 35 -0.36 -8.92 -4.80
N PHE A 36 -0.80 -8.28 -3.72
CA PHE A 36 0.11 -7.57 -2.84
C PHE A 36 1.13 -8.57 -2.24
N ASP A 37 0.66 -9.75 -1.83
CA ASP A 37 1.55 -10.75 -1.29
C ASP A 37 2.61 -11.16 -2.30
N GLU A 38 2.24 -11.29 -3.56
CA GLU A 38 3.19 -11.62 -4.60
C GLU A 38 4.23 -10.52 -4.74
N MET A 39 3.78 -9.28 -4.68
CA MET A 39 4.68 -8.15 -4.84
C MET A 39 5.65 -8.02 -3.67
N VAL A 40 5.22 -8.40 -2.49
CA VAL A 40 6.13 -8.42 -1.34
C VAL A 40 7.14 -9.52 -1.52
N LYS A 41 6.68 -10.69 -2.00
CA LYS A 41 7.55 -11.81 -2.18
C LYS A 41 8.61 -11.57 -3.24
N ASP A 42 8.26 -10.92 -4.32
CA ASP A 42 9.23 -10.70 -5.39
C ASP A 42 10.00 -9.39 -5.23
N GLY A 43 9.78 -8.67 -4.15
CA GLY A 43 10.56 -7.47 -3.89
C GLY A 43 10.02 -6.17 -4.42
N ARG A 44 8.90 -6.18 -5.10
CA ARG A 44 8.31 -4.92 -5.60
C ARG A 44 7.71 -4.09 -4.49
N MET A 45 7.29 -4.74 -3.40
CA MET A 45 6.76 -4.02 -2.25
C MET A 45 7.58 -4.38 -1.02
N PRO A 46 7.65 -3.48 -0.05
CA PRO A 46 8.50 -3.70 1.11
C PRO A 46 7.95 -4.77 2.04
N LYS A 47 8.79 -5.32 2.87
CA LYS A 47 8.38 -6.29 3.85
C LYS A 47 7.74 -5.56 5.01
N PRO A 48 6.84 -6.21 5.74
CA PRO A 48 6.17 -5.55 6.84
C PRO A 48 7.06 -5.46 8.08
N LYS A 49 6.69 -4.56 8.97
CA LYS A 49 7.30 -4.49 10.27
C LYS A 49 6.47 -5.38 11.16
N ARG A 50 7.10 -5.98 12.17
CA ARG A 50 6.35 -6.80 13.10
C ARG A 50 6.18 -6.05 14.39
N ILE A 51 4.95 -6.00 14.87
CA ILE A 51 4.65 -5.44 16.16
C ILE A 51 3.98 -6.57 16.91
N ASP A 52 4.74 -7.24 17.76
CA ASP A 52 4.28 -8.44 18.44
C ASP A 52 3.85 -9.45 17.38
N SER A 53 2.62 -9.86 17.34
CA SER A 53 2.20 -10.83 16.34
C SER A 53 1.58 -10.18 15.12
N ARG A 54 1.57 -8.86 15.04
CA ARG A 54 0.96 -8.19 13.90
C ARG A 54 1.98 -7.78 12.88
N ARG A 55 1.59 -7.77 11.63
CA ARG A 55 2.43 -7.29 10.56
C ARG A 55 1.83 -6.00 10.06
N VAL A 56 2.64 -4.97 9.97
CA VAL A 56 2.18 -3.65 9.60
C VAL A 56 3.13 -3.07 8.58
N TRP A 57 2.61 -2.52 7.51
CA TRP A 57 3.45 -1.94 6.48
C TRP A 57 3.57 -0.44 6.67
N SER A 58 4.74 0.09 6.43
CA SER A 58 4.96 1.53 6.50
C SER A 58 4.34 2.18 5.28
N ARG A 59 3.46 3.15 5.47
CA ARG A 59 2.85 3.84 4.35
C ARG A 59 3.91 4.50 3.49
N THR A 60 4.89 5.13 4.11
CA THR A 60 5.95 5.81 3.37
C THR A 60 6.75 4.81 2.53
N ALA A 61 7.04 3.64 3.08
CA ALA A 61 7.79 2.64 2.32
C ALA A 61 6.98 2.13 1.15
N ILE A 62 5.66 1.98 1.32
CA ILE A 62 4.80 1.55 0.24
C ILE A 62 4.78 2.64 -0.85
N GLU A 63 4.69 3.89 -0.47
CA GLU A 63 4.69 4.98 -1.44
C GLU A 63 5.98 4.99 -2.25
N LYS A 64 7.11 4.83 -1.59
CA LYS A 64 8.38 4.83 -2.28
C LYS A 64 8.48 3.64 -3.23
N ALA A 65 8.04 2.49 -2.79
CA ALA A 65 8.09 1.30 -3.63
C ALA A 65 7.17 1.47 -4.84
N PHE A 66 6.01 2.09 -4.64
CA PHE A 66 5.08 2.29 -5.73
C PHE A 66 5.69 3.20 -6.79
N LEU A 67 6.40 4.23 -6.35
CA LEU A 67 7.01 5.14 -7.30
C LEU A 67 8.15 4.49 -8.11
N ARG A 68 8.67 3.40 -7.64
CA ARG A 68 9.72 2.70 -8.37
C ARG A 68 9.17 1.70 -9.38
N LEU A 69 7.86 1.45 -9.37
CA LEU A 69 7.29 0.54 -10.34
C LEU A 69 7.36 1.20 -11.72
N PRO A 70 7.57 0.42 -12.76
CA PRO A 70 7.69 1.02 -14.08
C PRO A 70 6.35 1.53 -14.57
N GLY A 71 6.38 2.44 -15.50
CA GLY A 71 5.17 2.89 -16.13
C GLY A 71 4.90 4.36 -16.08
N ASP A 72 5.45 5.04 -15.12
CA ASP A 72 5.22 6.42 -15.03
C ASP A 72 6.07 7.18 -15.91
N GLU A 73 7.17 6.73 -16.20
CA GLU A 73 8.04 7.47 -16.87
C GLU A 73 7.83 7.40 -18.27
N GLU A 74 7.86 7.36 -19.02
CA GLU A 74 7.81 7.38 -20.30
C GLU A 74 6.73 7.39 -20.90
N SER A 75 6.73 7.45 -21.54
CA SER A 75 6.00 7.35 -22.29
C SER A 75 4.82 6.96 -22.26
N GLU A 76 4.64 6.49 -21.46
CA GLU A 76 3.49 6.05 -21.30
C GLU A 76 2.58 6.95 -21.66
N GLU A 77 2.85 7.95 -21.51
CA GLU A 77 1.94 8.88 -21.77
C GLU A 77 1.50 8.73 -23.09
N ASP A 78 2.26 8.32 -23.89
CA ASP A 78 1.84 8.29 -25.18
C ASP A 78 0.80 7.29 -25.37
N GLU A 79 0.92 6.15 -25.07
CA GLU A 79 -0.07 5.25 -25.37
C GLU A 79 -1.23 5.47 -24.56
N TRP A 80 -1.13 5.98 -23.48
CA TRP A 80 -2.17 6.20 -22.69
C TRP A 80 -3.10 7.08 -23.24
N GLU A 81 -2.77 8.14 -23.60
CA GLU A 81 -3.61 9.08 -24.06
C GLU A 81 -4.18 8.69 -25.27
N VAL A 82 -3.65 7.88 -25.89
CA VAL A 82 -4.24 7.52 -27.05
C VAL A 82 -5.43 6.85 -26.79
N SER A 83 -5.59 6.32 -25.71
CA SER A 83 -6.79 5.60 -25.50
C SER A 83 -7.91 6.44 -25.05
#